data_b2783df109506fd1927152cd321bb62d
#
_entry.id   b2783df109506fd1927152cd321bb62d
#
_cell.length_a   1.000
_cell.length_b   1.000
_cell.length_c   1.000
_cell.angle_alpha   90.00
_cell.angle_beta   90.00
_cell.angle_gamma   90.00
#
_symmetry.space_group_name_H-M   'P 1'
#
loop_
_entity.id
_entity.type
_entity.pdbx_description
1 polymer ?
#
loop_
_entity_poly.entity_id
_entity_poly.type
_entity_poly.pdbx_seq_one_letter_code
_entity_poly.pdbx_strand_id
1 'polypeptide(L)'
;GNAKLNMFYFAFRSICTTFVAVMLKMLQIVPIMWQAVRPSKVVDMPAVVNSFWLRKGYEGLTFFGKILTPTQEEADRMNKGFSALKNHEMIHLRQAQSCGDSWIRFYLLYIWYWLKALPANRKMKHGAYLLNPFEIEAYRHMNDLDYLAKGEVHEWRKFANMSIKERMKLYEQKTTSA
;
A
#
# COMPACT_ATOMS: atom_id res chain seq x y z
N GLY A 1 -25.86 21.40 -5.05
CA GLY A 1 -24.65 21.12 -5.84
C GLY A 1 -23.36 21.52 -5.14
N ASN A 2 -23.32 22.72 -4.56
CA ASN A 2 -22.06 23.33 -4.05
C ASN A 2 -21.50 22.72 -2.75
N ALA A 3 -22.35 22.19 -1.88
CA ALA A 3 -21.90 21.61 -0.59
C ALA A 3 -21.07 20.32 -0.78
N LYS A 4 -21.46 19.46 -1.73
CA LYS A 4 -20.70 18.25 -2.06
C LYS A 4 -19.36 18.56 -2.75
N LEU A 5 -19.32 19.57 -3.59
CA LEU A 5 -18.10 20.04 -4.25
C LEU A 5 -17.10 20.64 -3.24
N ASN A 6 -17.60 21.42 -2.28
CA ASN A 6 -16.79 21.98 -1.20
C ASN A 6 -16.23 20.91 -0.26
N MET A 7 -17.02 19.90 0.07
CA MET A 7 -16.56 18.78 0.91
C MET A 7 -15.49 17.94 0.20
N PHE A 8 -15.60 17.78 -1.13
CA PHE A 8 -14.59 17.08 -1.95
C PHE A 8 -13.30 17.89 -2.04
N TYR A 9 -13.40 19.22 -2.21
CA TYR A 9 -12.25 20.13 -2.22
C TYR A 9 -11.54 20.17 -0.86
N PHE A 10 -12.28 20.16 0.24
CA PHE A 10 -11.75 20.14 1.61
C PHE A 10 -11.06 18.80 1.92
N ALA A 11 -11.66 17.66 1.51
CA ALA A 11 -11.05 16.35 1.66
C ALA A 11 -9.79 16.20 0.81
N PHE A 12 -9.82 16.67 -0.45
CA PHE A 12 -8.66 16.67 -1.34
C PHE A 12 -7.53 17.57 -0.80
N ARG A 13 -7.86 18.78 -0.35
CA ARG A 13 -6.88 19.69 0.27
C ARG A 13 -6.30 19.13 1.55
N SER A 14 -7.10 18.48 2.40
CA SER A 14 -6.63 17.81 3.62
C SER A 14 -5.72 16.63 3.31
N ILE A 15 -6.04 15.83 2.29
CA ILE A 15 -5.19 14.71 1.83
C ILE A 15 -3.88 15.24 1.23
N CYS A 16 -3.95 16.25 0.36
CA CYS A 16 -2.76 16.85 -0.23
C CYS A 16 -1.89 17.56 0.81
N THR A 17 -2.46 18.32 1.75
CA THR A 17 -1.68 18.98 2.79
C THR A 17 -1.09 17.99 3.78
N THR A 18 -1.82 16.93 4.15
CA THR A 18 -1.28 15.85 4.99
C THR A 18 -0.18 15.10 4.24
N PHE A 19 -0.38 14.81 2.95
CA PHE A 19 0.60 14.14 2.10
C PHE A 19 1.86 14.98 1.90
N VAL A 20 1.73 16.27 1.60
CA VAL A 20 2.86 17.21 1.46
C VAL A 20 3.58 17.37 2.80
N ALA A 21 2.87 17.50 3.92
CA ALA A 21 3.48 17.58 5.25
C ALA A 21 4.21 16.28 5.62
N VAL A 22 3.66 15.13 5.24
CA VAL A 22 4.29 13.82 5.38
C VAL A 22 5.54 13.71 4.52
N MET A 23 5.46 14.10 3.25
CA MET A 23 6.61 14.13 2.34
C MET A 23 7.70 15.08 2.83
N LEU A 24 7.36 16.28 3.31
CA LEU A 24 8.32 17.24 3.86
C LEU A 24 8.97 16.72 5.14
N LYS A 25 8.23 16.10 6.04
CA LYS A 25 8.81 15.42 7.23
C LYS A 25 9.66 14.22 6.82
N MET A 26 9.26 13.46 5.80
CA MET A 26 10.10 12.40 5.24
C MET A 26 11.40 12.95 4.65
N LEU A 27 11.36 14.08 3.93
CA LEU A 27 12.55 14.74 3.40
C LEU A 27 13.50 15.24 4.50
N GLN A 28 12.98 15.64 5.65
CA GLN A 28 13.82 16.00 6.81
C GLN A 28 14.45 14.78 7.50
N ILE A 29 13.83 13.61 7.37
CA ILE A 29 14.33 12.33 7.91
C ILE A 29 15.26 11.63 6.90
N VAL A 30 15.21 11.99 5.63
CA VAL A 30 15.99 11.41 4.53
C VAL A 30 17.52 11.43 4.74
N PRO A 31 18.18 12.45 5.33
CA PRO A 31 19.60 12.38 5.57
C PRO A 31 20.01 11.29 6.58
N ILE A 32 19.13 10.99 7.52
CA ILE A 32 19.34 9.92 8.52
C ILE A 32 18.97 8.56 7.93
N MET A 33 18.05 8.53 6.96
CA MET A 33 17.53 7.31 6.32
C MET A 33 18.20 6.98 4.99
N TRP A 34 19.13 7.80 4.48
CA TRP A 34 19.89 7.45 3.27
C TRP A 34 20.80 6.22 3.46
N GLN A 35 21.11 5.88 4.71
CA GLN A 35 21.61 4.56 5.09
C GLN A 35 20.47 3.54 5.25
N ALA A 36 19.23 3.94 4.99
CA ALA A 36 18.07 3.12 5.17
C ALA A 36 18.14 1.89 4.25
N VAL A 37 18.15 0.79 4.91
CA VAL A 37 18.12 -0.58 4.47
C VAL A 37 17.41 -0.70 3.12
N ARG A 38 18.16 -1.09 2.10
CA ARG A 38 17.59 -1.49 0.81
C ARG A 38 16.56 -2.60 1.09
N PRO A 39 15.43 -2.63 0.39
CA PRO A 39 14.43 -3.68 0.57
C PRO A 39 15.02 -5.10 0.57
N SER A 40 16.04 -5.39 -0.25
CA SER A 40 16.70 -6.69 -0.30
C SER A 40 17.41 -7.13 0.98
N LYS A 41 17.72 -6.19 1.87
CA LYS A 41 18.34 -6.47 3.18
C LYS A 41 17.32 -6.76 4.28
N VAL A 42 16.03 -6.55 3.99
CA VAL A 42 14.94 -6.83 4.93
C VAL A 42 14.46 -8.26 4.69
N VAL A 43 14.60 -9.10 5.68
CA VAL A 43 14.14 -10.51 5.62
C VAL A 43 12.72 -10.62 6.15
N ASP A 44 12.42 -9.92 7.23
CA ASP A 44 11.09 -9.82 7.83
C ASP A 44 10.82 -8.38 8.25
N MET A 45 9.55 -7.95 8.16
CA MET A 45 9.13 -6.63 8.57
C MET A 45 8.46 -6.70 9.95
N PRO A 46 9.09 -6.15 11.01
CA PRO A 46 8.44 -6.10 12.31
C PRO A 46 7.25 -5.13 12.29
N ALA A 47 6.16 -5.55 12.93
CA ALA A 47 5.03 -4.68 13.19
C ALA A 47 5.30 -3.80 14.41
N VAL A 48 5.08 -2.50 14.26
CA VAL A 48 5.30 -1.49 15.29
C VAL A 48 4.08 -0.56 15.40
N VAL A 49 3.77 -0.13 16.62
CA VAL A 49 2.64 0.78 16.84
C VAL A 49 2.97 2.18 16.35
N ASN A 50 2.08 2.72 15.55
CA ASN A 50 2.11 4.12 15.15
C ASN A 50 0.69 4.67 14.98
N SER A 51 0.07 5.11 16.06
CA SER A 51 -1.27 5.68 16.08
C SER A 51 -1.37 7.06 15.40
N PHE A 52 -0.25 7.73 15.17
CA PHE A 52 -0.23 9.07 14.56
C PHE A 52 -0.49 9.04 13.06
N TRP A 53 -0.01 8.01 12.36
CA TRP A 53 -0.07 7.91 10.89
C TRP A 53 -1.25 7.08 10.41
N LEU A 54 -1.74 6.16 11.26
CA LEU A 54 -2.83 5.25 10.93
C LEU A 54 -4.14 5.78 11.51
N ARG A 55 -5.08 6.09 10.62
CA ARG A 55 -6.46 6.42 11.00
C ARG A 55 -7.23 5.14 11.33
N LYS A 56 -8.28 5.26 12.14
CA LYS A 56 -9.24 4.17 12.39
C LYS A 56 -9.71 3.56 11.06
N GLY A 57 -9.59 2.24 10.93
CA GLY A 57 -10.00 1.48 9.74
C GLY A 57 -8.86 0.97 8.87
N TYR A 58 -7.61 1.29 9.21
CA TYR A 58 -6.42 0.68 8.61
C TYR A 58 -5.80 -0.30 9.60
N GLU A 59 -5.54 -1.53 9.16
CA GLU A 59 -4.99 -2.58 10.02
C GLU A 59 -3.47 -2.65 9.94
N GLY A 60 -2.87 -2.16 8.85
CA GLY A 60 -1.42 -2.12 8.64
C GLY A 60 -1.02 -1.15 7.53
N LEU A 61 0.23 -0.77 7.52
CA LEU A 61 0.85 0.03 6.47
C LEU A 61 2.34 -0.30 6.38
N THR A 62 2.79 -0.76 5.23
CA THR A 62 4.24 -0.94 4.97
C THR A 62 4.94 0.41 4.92
N PHE A 63 5.98 0.56 5.75
CA PHE A 63 6.78 1.77 5.84
C PHE A 63 8.27 1.45 6.02
N PHE A 64 9.05 1.56 4.95
CA PHE A 64 10.51 1.39 4.94
C PHE A 64 11.02 0.18 5.74
N GLY A 65 10.45 -1.00 5.48
CA GLY A 65 10.85 -2.25 6.15
C GLY A 65 10.24 -2.49 7.52
N LYS A 66 9.20 -1.75 7.87
CA LYS A 66 8.35 -1.96 9.05
C LYS A 66 6.89 -1.99 8.65
N ILE A 67 6.07 -2.64 9.45
CA ILE A 67 4.62 -2.59 9.34
C ILE A 67 4.12 -1.68 10.47
N LEU A 68 3.53 -0.55 10.12
CA LEU A 68 2.88 0.33 11.09
C LEU A 68 1.50 -0.22 11.41
N THR A 69 1.14 -0.30 12.68
CA THR A 69 -0.17 -0.76 13.14
C THR A 69 -0.81 0.28 14.07
N PRO A 70 -2.14 0.38 14.12
CA PRO A 70 -2.80 1.38 14.96
C PRO A 70 -2.76 1.05 16.45
N THR A 71 -2.65 -0.24 16.81
CA THR A 71 -2.68 -0.71 18.21
C THR A 71 -1.55 -1.69 18.52
N GLN A 72 -1.22 -1.81 19.80
CA GLN A 72 -0.24 -2.79 20.29
C GLN A 72 -0.73 -4.23 20.05
N GLU A 73 -2.02 -4.48 20.21
CA GLU A 73 -2.61 -5.79 20.00
C GLU A 73 -2.41 -6.28 18.56
N GLU A 74 -2.61 -5.40 17.56
CA GLU A 74 -2.39 -5.72 16.15
C GLU A 74 -0.90 -5.92 15.84
N ALA A 75 -0.02 -5.10 16.42
CA ALA A 75 1.42 -5.30 16.28
C ALA A 75 1.85 -6.67 16.85
N ASP A 76 1.39 -7.00 18.05
CA ASP A 76 1.72 -8.27 18.70
C ASP A 76 1.18 -9.47 17.91
N ARG A 77 -0.05 -9.37 17.38
CA ARG A 77 -0.66 -10.40 16.54
C ARG A 77 0.17 -10.66 15.29
N MET A 78 0.61 -9.60 14.59
CA MET A 78 1.45 -9.72 13.40
C MET A 78 2.86 -10.24 13.71
N ASN A 79 3.41 -9.91 14.89
CA ASN A 79 4.74 -10.37 15.29
C ASN A 79 4.75 -11.81 15.81
N LYS A 80 3.61 -12.33 16.30
CA LYS A 80 3.49 -13.71 16.82
C LYS A 80 3.48 -14.78 15.74
N GLY A 81 3.11 -14.44 14.51
CA GLY A 81 3.01 -15.42 13.44
C GLY A 81 2.70 -14.85 12.08
N PHE A 82 2.84 -15.73 11.07
CA PHE A 82 2.52 -15.38 9.68
C PHE A 82 1.00 -15.45 9.49
N SER A 83 0.40 -14.35 9.10
CA SER A 83 -1.04 -14.21 8.85
C SER A 83 -1.27 -13.65 7.46
N ALA A 84 -2.51 -13.76 6.95
CA ALA A 84 -2.88 -13.17 5.66
C ALA A 84 -2.53 -11.67 5.59
N LEU A 85 -2.76 -10.93 6.67
CA LEU A 85 -2.43 -9.50 6.72
C LEU A 85 -0.92 -9.27 6.71
N LYS A 86 -0.14 -10.03 7.49
CA LYS A 86 1.32 -9.95 7.44
C LYS A 86 1.84 -10.34 6.06
N ASN A 87 1.28 -11.37 5.44
CA ASN A 87 1.64 -11.79 4.09
C ASN A 87 1.38 -10.67 3.07
N HIS A 88 0.24 -9.98 3.17
CA HIS A 88 -0.06 -8.80 2.36
C HIS A 88 1.06 -7.74 2.43
N GLU A 89 1.46 -7.36 3.64
CA GLU A 89 2.53 -6.38 3.85
C GLU A 89 3.90 -6.88 3.36
N MET A 90 4.18 -8.17 3.56
CA MET A 90 5.42 -8.78 3.06
C MET A 90 5.46 -8.85 1.53
N ILE A 91 4.30 -8.94 0.85
CA ILE A 91 4.23 -8.82 -0.61
C ILE A 91 4.70 -7.42 -1.04
N HIS A 92 4.32 -6.36 -0.33
CA HIS A 92 4.82 -5.00 -0.61
C HIS A 92 6.34 -4.89 -0.47
N LEU A 93 6.96 -5.62 0.46
CA LEU A 93 8.42 -5.72 0.55
C LEU A 93 9.02 -6.29 -0.75
N ARG A 94 8.46 -7.41 -1.24
CA ARG A 94 8.90 -8.02 -2.51
C ARG A 94 8.70 -7.09 -3.71
N GLN A 95 7.58 -6.39 -3.74
CA GLN A 95 7.32 -5.38 -4.75
C GLN A 95 8.37 -4.26 -4.72
N ALA A 96 8.74 -3.76 -3.54
CA ALA A 96 9.79 -2.76 -3.39
C ALA A 96 11.16 -3.29 -3.86
N GLN A 97 11.50 -4.54 -3.57
CA GLN A 97 12.68 -5.23 -4.10
C GLN A 97 12.66 -5.25 -5.63
N SER A 98 11.50 -5.57 -6.24
CA SER A 98 11.31 -5.61 -7.69
C SER A 98 11.37 -4.24 -8.37
N CYS A 99 11.21 -3.17 -7.62
CA CYS A 99 11.31 -1.78 -8.08
C CYS A 99 12.77 -1.27 -8.08
N GLY A 100 13.73 -2.15 -8.36
CA GLY A 100 15.17 -1.82 -8.41
C GLY A 100 15.77 -1.67 -7.02
N ASP A 101 15.29 -2.48 -6.09
CA ASP A 101 15.73 -2.52 -4.69
C ASP A 101 15.66 -1.12 -4.03
N SER A 102 14.54 -0.43 -4.21
CA SER A 102 14.37 0.95 -3.77
C SER A 102 12.96 1.24 -3.24
N TRP A 103 12.87 1.54 -1.95
CA TRP A 103 11.62 2.01 -1.33
C TRP A 103 11.10 3.29 -1.97
N ILE A 104 11.99 4.22 -2.33
CA ILE A 104 11.61 5.49 -2.97
C ILE A 104 10.93 5.21 -4.32
N ARG A 105 11.52 4.34 -5.15
CA ARG A 105 10.93 3.94 -6.43
C ARG A 105 9.58 3.26 -6.25
N PHE A 106 9.47 2.37 -5.28
CA PHE A 106 8.22 1.71 -4.95
C PHE A 106 7.14 2.73 -4.62
N TYR A 107 7.39 3.67 -3.68
CA TYR A 107 6.39 4.67 -3.30
C TYR A 107 6.05 5.64 -4.43
N LEU A 108 7.00 6.05 -5.24
CA LEU A 108 6.73 6.91 -6.41
C LEU A 108 5.82 6.20 -7.42
N LEU A 109 6.08 4.92 -7.70
CA LEU A 109 5.21 4.12 -8.57
C LEU A 109 3.85 3.87 -7.95
N TYR A 110 3.80 3.58 -6.64
CA TYR A 110 2.55 3.37 -5.90
C TYR A 110 1.65 4.62 -6.02
N ILE A 111 2.21 5.79 -5.73
CA ILE A 111 1.50 7.07 -5.84
C ILE A 111 1.07 7.35 -7.28
N TRP A 112 1.92 7.09 -8.24
CA TRP A 112 1.61 7.26 -9.66
C TRP A 112 0.40 6.43 -10.08
N TYR A 113 0.36 5.14 -9.73
CA TYR A 113 -0.77 4.28 -10.05
C TYR A 113 -2.02 4.66 -9.28
N TRP A 114 -1.87 5.09 -8.03
CA TRP A 114 -2.97 5.60 -7.22
C TRP A 114 -3.60 6.85 -7.86
N LEU A 115 -2.78 7.82 -8.28
CA LEU A 115 -3.24 9.03 -8.98
C LEU A 115 -3.97 8.68 -10.28
N LYS A 116 -3.43 7.77 -11.08
CA LYS A 116 -4.08 7.30 -12.31
C LYS A 116 -5.44 6.65 -12.07
N ALA A 117 -5.62 6.03 -10.93
CA ALA A 117 -6.85 5.36 -10.56
C ALA A 117 -7.87 6.25 -9.81
N LEU A 118 -7.53 7.49 -9.46
CA LEU A 118 -8.44 8.44 -8.77
C LEU A 118 -9.83 8.56 -9.40
N PRO A 119 -9.99 8.59 -10.74
CA PRO A 119 -11.32 8.65 -11.36
C PRO A 119 -12.23 7.48 -10.98
N ALA A 120 -11.68 6.33 -10.61
CA ALA A 120 -12.45 5.16 -10.20
C ALA A 120 -13.19 5.38 -8.87
N ASN A 121 -12.74 6.30 -8.02
CA ASN A 121 -13.42 6.65 -6.76
C ASN A 121 -14.84 7.20 -6.98
N ARG A 122 -15.17 7.65 -8.19
CA ARG A 122 -16.53 8.07 -8.56
C ARG A 122 -17.50 6.90 -8.71
N LYS A 123 -16.98 5.71 -9.02
CA LYS A 123 -17.78 4.51 -9.29
C LYS A 123 -17.69 3.48 -8.16
N MET A 124 -16.60 3.51 -7.40
CA MET A 124 -16.26 2.49 -6.42
C MET A 124 -15.59 3.13 -5.21
N LYS A 125 -16.09 2.83 -4.01
CA LYS A 125 -15.48 3.30 -2.77
C LYS A 125 -14.04 2.79 -2.67
N HIS A 126 -13.09 3.68 -2.40
CA HIS A 126 -11.64 3.38 -2.38
C HIS A 126 -11.08 2.81 -3.69
N GLY A 127 -11.71 3.12 -4.85
CA GLY A 127 -11.32 2.60 -6.16
C GLY A 127 -9.85 2.88 -6.50
N ALA A 128 -9.33 4.06 -6.19
CA ALA A 128 -7.92 4.40 -6.44
C ALA A 128 -6.95 3.49 -5.69
N TYR A 129 -7.30 3.08 -4.47
CA TYR A 129 -6.54 2.14 -3.66
C TYR A 129 -6.70 0.70 -4.17
N LEU A 130 -7.94 0.22 -4.26
CA LEU A 130 -8.24 -1.16 -4.63
C LEU A 130 -7.83 -1.53 -6.06
N LEU A 131 -7.72 -0.54 -6.96
CA LEU A 131 -7.26 -0.72 -8.34
C LEU A 131 -5.78 -0.38 -8.54
N ASN A 132 -5.05 -0.08 -7.48
CA ASN A 132 -3.60 0.03 -7.55
C ASN A 132 -3.00 -1.35 -7.89
N PRO A 133 -2.13 -1.48 -8.91
CA PRO A 133 -1.51 -2.76 -9.28
C PRO A 133 -0.84 -3.49 -8.12
N PHE A 134 -0.19 -2.76 -7.22
CA PHE A 134 0.46 -3.31 -6.04
C PHE A 134 -0.55 -3.91 -5.07
N GLU A 135 -1.67 -3.22 -4.85
CA GLU A 135 -2.75 -3.72 -3.99
C GLU A 135 -3.47 -4.91 -4.60
N ILE A 136 -3.70 -4.90 -5.91
CA ILE A 136 -4.34 -6.05 -6.60
C ILE A 136 -3.53 -7.32 -6.36
N GLU A 137 -2.21 -7.28 -6.53
CA GLU A 137 -1.34 -8.42 -6.27
C GLU A 137 -1.39 -8.83 -4.79
N ALA A 138 -1.21 -7.89 -3.87
CA ALA A 138 -1.19 -8.14 -2.44
C ALA A 138 -2.50 -8.78 -1.94
N TYR A 139 -3.66 -8.20 -2.29
CA TYR A 139 -4.97 -8.75 -1.94
C TYR A 139 -5.27 -10.09 -2.62
N ARG A 140 -4.71 -10.34 -3.79
CA ARG A 140 -4.92 -11.58 -4.52
C ARG A 140 -4.24 -12.75 -3.87
N HIS A 141 -3.07 -12.51 -3.29
CA HIS A 141 -2.19 -13.54 -2.77
C HIS A 141 -2.01 -13.53 -1.25
N MET A 142 -2.66 -12.61 -0.53
CA MET A 142 -2.52 -12.52 0.93
C MET A 142 -2.85 -13.82 1.68
N ASN A 143 -3.77 -14.62 1.15
CA ASN A 143 -4.19 -15.89 1.75
C ASN A 143 -3.31 -17.09 1.32
N ASP A 144 -2.49 -16.93 0.28
CA ASP A 144 -1.49 -17.95 -0.14
C ASP A 144 -0.19 -17.68 0.62
N LEU A 145 -0.03 -18.30 1.78
CA LEU A 145 1.13 -18.07 2.65
C LEU A 145 2.45 -18.57 2.03
N ASP A 146 2.37 -19.42 1.01
CA ASP A 146 3.54 -19.91 0.26
C ASP A 146 3.89 -19.01 -0.94
N TYR A 147 3.08 -17.96 -1.22
CA TYR A 147 3.28 -17.11 -2.38
C TYR A 147 4.69 -16.51 -2.46
N LEU A 148 5.21 -16.04 -1.34
CA LEU A 148 6.54 -15.45 -1.26
C LEU A 148 7.67 -16.45 -1.42
N ALA A 149 7.43 -17.73 -1.12
CA ALA A 149 8.40 -18.80 -1.27
C ALA A 149 8.49 -19.35 -2.72
N LYS A 150 7.48 -19.09 -3.55
CA LYS A 150 7.38 -19.58 -4.95
C LYS A 150 8.30 -18.85 -5.93
N GLY A 151 9.12 -17.92 -5.47
CA GLY A 151 10.13 -17.25 -6.31
C GLY A 151 9.81 -15.80 -6.69
N GLU A 152 10.11 -15.40 -7.93
CA GLU A 152 9.95 -14.03 -8.38
C GLU A 152 8.48 -13.63 -8.49
N VAL A 153 8.05 -12.76 -7.58
CA VAL A 153 6.70 -12.27 -7.47
C VAL A 153 6.65 -10.87 -8.07
N HIS A 154 6.12 -10.75 -9.27
CA HIS A 154 6.04 -9.49 -10.00
C HIS A 154 4.72 -9.34 -10.77
N GLU A 155 3.64 -9.96 -10.28
CA GLU A 155 2.33 -9.87 -10.94
C GLU A 155 1.79 -8.44 -11.04
N TRP A 156 2.19 -7.55 -10.12
CA TRP A 156 1.81 -6.14 -10.19
C TRP A 156 2.10 -5.51 -11.56
N ARG A 157 3.17 -5.94 -12.25
CA ARG A 157 3.51 -5.44 -13.60
C ARG A 157 2.45 -5.80 -14.63
N LYS A 158 1.85 -6.98 -14.52
CA LYS A 158 0.72 -7.39 -15.37
C LYS A 158 -0.47 -6.45 -15.15
N PHE A 159 -0.81 -6.20 -13.89
CA PHE A 159 -1.90 -5.29 -13.56
C PHE A 159 -1.59 -3.83 -13.93
N ALA A 160 -0.33 -3.40 -13.83
CA ALA A 160 0.10 -2.08 -14.24
C ALA A 160 -0.12 -1.81 -15.75
N ASN A 161 -0.01 -2.84 -16.57
CA ASN A 161 -0.25 -2.76 -18.03
C ASN A 161 -1.74 -2.80 -18.39
N MET A 162 -2.63 -3.13 -17.46
CA MET A 162 -4.07 -3.11 -17.67
C MET A 162 -4.63 -1.70 -17.54
N SER A 163 -5.66 -1.39 -18.33
CA SER A 163 -6.47 -0.18 -18.13
C SER A 163 -7.24 -0.24 -16.80
N ILE A 164 -7.65 0.91 -16.29
CA ILE A 164 -8.50 1.01 -15.08
C ILE A 164 -9.79 0.20 -15.24
N LYS A 165 -10.38 0.20 -16.45
CA LYS A 165 -11.61 -0.55 -16.75
C LYS A 165 -11.40 -2.07 -16.63
N GLU A 166 -10.28 -2.58 -17.09
CA GLU A 166 -9.94 -4.01 -16.98
C GLU A 166 -9.71 -4.40 -15.53
N ARG A 167 -8.98 -3.57 -14.75
CA ARG A 167 -8.77 -3.81 -13.31
C ARG A 167 -10.08 -3.78 -12.52
N MET A 168 -11.03 -2.89 -12.88
CA MET A 168 -12.37 -2.89 -12.29
C MET A 168 -13.11 -4.21 -12.55
N LYS A 169 -13.09 -4.72 -13.78
CA LYS A 169 -13.71 -6.02 -14.10
C LYS A 169 -13.10 -7.16 -13.28
N LEU A 170 -11.79 -7.18 -13.12
CA LEU A 170 -11.12 -8.19 -12.27
C LEU A 170 -11.58 -8.13 -10.81
N TYR A 171 -11.77 -6.94 -10.29
CA TYR A 171 -12.25 -6.74 -8.92
C TYR A 171 -13.70 -7.22 -8.75
N GLU A 172 -14.58 -6.87 -9.70
CA GLU A 172 -15.98 -7.29 -9.71
C GLU A 172 -16.12 -8.81 -9.78
N GLN A 173 -15.33 -9.48 -10.63
CA GLN A 173 -15.33 -10.95 -10.74
C GLN A 173 -14.95 -11.63 -9.43
N LYS A 174 -13.96 -11.08 -8.72
CA LYS A 174 -13.52 -11.61 -7.42
C LYS A 174 -14.61 -11.49 -6.35
N THR A 175 -15.33 -10.37 -6.32
CA THR A 175 -16.41 -10.14 -5.34
C THR A 175 -17.66 -10.95 -5.61
N THR A 176 -17.86 -11.43 -6.83
CA THR A 176 -19.01 -12.29 -7.19
C THR A 176 -18.73 -13.77 -6.94
N SER A 177 -17.45 -14.16 -6.80
CA SER A 177 -17.00 -15.55 -6.62
C SER A 177 -16.64 -15.89 -5.15
N ALA A 178 -16.74 -14.94 -4.23
CA ALA A 178 -16.48 -15.08 -2.82
C ALA A 178 -17.79 -15.05 -2.00
#